data_128a4c0704f76e3254aa8dbbfed6f217
#
_entry.id   128a4c0704f76e3254aa8dbbfed6f217
#
_cell.length_a   1.000
_cell.length_b   1.000
_cell.length_c   1.000
_cell.angle_alpha   90.00
_cell.angle_beta   90.00
_cell.angle_gamma   90.00
#
_symmetry.space_group_name_H-M   'P 1'
#
loop_
_entity.id
_entity.type
_entity.pdbx_description
1 polymer ?
#
loop_
_entity_poly.entity_id
_entity_poly.type
_entity_poly.pdbx_seq_one_letter_code
_entity_poly.pdbx_strand_id
1 'polypeptide(L)'
;MMNRIDNKLKEEGKLLSIYFTAGFPNLNDTADIIIKLQESGVDMIEIGLPFSDPLADGPTIQDSSMIAIKNGMTTDTLFNQLKDIRNKVSIPLIIMGYFNPILQYGVEEFCKKCYEVGIDGLIIPDLPIDYYVENYKSIFEHNMLYNMFLIAPQTSDDRIRKIDSISKGFIYMVSSSSITGSKNSFSSEQINYFERIEKMGLNTPRIIGFGVGNKETFNATVDYSKGAIIGSAFIKNLHENGIDSIDSFIKSIR
;
A
#
# COMPACT_ATOMS: atom_id res chain seq x y z
N MET A 1 16.11 -9.42 13.16
CA MET A 1 16.45 -9.03 11.75
C MET A 1 15.73 -7.72 11.49
N MET A 2 16.33 -6.77 10.77
CA MET A 2 15.66 -5.49 10.46
C MET A 2 14.59 -5.75 9.38
N ASN A 3 13.43 -5.11 9.50
CA ASN A 3 12.34 -5.28 8.52
C ASN A 3 12.78 -4.72 7.15
N ARG A 4 12.34 -5.35 6.04
CA ARG A 4 12.70 -4.92 4.66
C ARG A 4 12.25 -3.51 4.36
N ILE A 5 11.12 -3.07 4.95
CA ILE A 5 10.60 -1.70 4.83
C ILE A 5 11.64 -0.69 5.35
N ASP A 6 12.22 -0.93 6.55
CA ASP A 6 13.23 -0.03 7.11
C ASP A 6 14.49 0.05 6.26
N ASN A 7 14.93 -1.10 5.70
CA ASN A 7 16.09 -1.13 4.81
C ASN A 7 15.83 -0.27 3.57
N LYS A 8 14.65 -0.44 2.95
CA LYS A 8 14.28 0.30 1.76
C LYS A 8 14.12 1.81 2.02
N LEU A 9 13.55 2.20 3.15
CA LEU A 9 13.40 3.60 3.53
C LEU A 9 14.73 4.34 3.77
N LYS A 10 15.82 3.60 4.08
CA LYS A 10 17.17 4.17 4.26
C LYS A 10 17.94 4.37 2.95
N GLU A 11 17.52 3.71 1.88
CA GLU A 11 18.16 3.89 0.58
C GLU A 11 18.02 5.33 0.09
N GLU A 12 19.02 5.83 -0.62
CA GLU A 12 18.94 7.14 -1.27
C GLU A 12 17.93 7.13 -2.42
N GLY A 13 17.41 8.31 -2.73
CA GLY A 13 16.43 8.48 -3.82
C GLY A 13 14.98 8.37 -3.36
N LYS A 14 14.09 8.38 -4.34
CA LYS A 14 12.63 8.40 -4.15
C LYS A 14 12.04 7.03 -4.43
N LEU A 15 11.21 6.56 -3.53
CA LEU A 15 10.63 5.23 -3.59
C LEU A 15 9.35 5.23 -4.42
N LEU A 16 9.22 4.23 -5.27
CA LEU A 16 7.99 3.91 -5.99
C LEU A 16 7.37 2.65 -5.39
N SER A 17 6.18 2.78 -4.80
CA SER A 17 5.33 1.67 -4.40
C SER A 17 4.19 1.49 -5.40
N ILE A 18 3.87 0.25 -5.73
CA ILE A 18 2.73 -0.08 -6.60
C ILE A 18 1.70 -0.87 -5.81
N TYR A 19 0.46 -0.36 -5.82
CA TYR A 19 -0.70 -1.11 -5.34
C TYR A 19 -1.36 -1.86 -6.49
N PHE A 20 -1.72 -3.11 -6.26
CA PHE A 20 -2.59 -3.88 -7.14
C PHE A 20 -3.51 -4.81 -6.34
N THR A 21 -4.62 -5.23 -6.93
CA THR A 21 -5.59 -6.14 -6.29
C THR A 21 -5.22 -7.59 -6.58
N ALA A 22 -5.01 -8.40 -5.54
CA ALA A 22 -4.74 -9.84 -5.68
C ALA A 22 -5.89 -10.55 -6.40
N GLY A 23 -5.57 -11.42 -7.37
CA GLY A 23 -6.56 -12.12 -8.19
C GLY A 23 -7.15 -11.29 -9.32
N PHE A 24 -6.59 -10.13 -9.60
CA PHE A 24 -6.94 -9.28 -10.74
C PHE A 24 -5.71 -9.09 -11.67
N PRO A 25 -5.85 -9.12 -13.00
CA PRO A 25 -7.09 -9.35 -13.78
C PRO A 25 -7.55 -10.82 -13.74
N ASN A 26 -6.65 -11.79 -13.54
CA ASN A 26 -6.97 -13.20 -13.44
C ASN A 26 -6.55 -13.75 -12.08
N LEU A 27 -7.23 -14.82 -11.61
CA LEU A 27 -7.00 -15.39 -10.28
C LEU A 27 -5.52 -15.70 -10.00
N ASN A 28 -4.81 -16.24 -10.97
CA ASN A 28 -3.46 -16.75 -10.75
C ASN A 28 -2.34 -15.75 -11.10
N ASP A 29 -2.66 -14.52 -11.46
CA ASP A 29 -1.67 -13.51 -11.88
C ASP A 29 -0.88 -12.89 -10.72
N THR A 30 -1.34 -13.06 -9.47
CA THR A 30 -0.80 -12.36 -8.29
C THR A 30 0.72 -12.49 -8.16
N ALA A 31 1.25 -13.72 -8.19
CA ALA A 31 2.68 -13.95 -8.03
C ALA A 31 3.50 -13.40 -9.20
N ASP A 32 3.02 -13.55 -10.43
CA ASP A 32 3.70 -13.07 -11.63
C ASP A 32 3.73 -11.55 -11.69
N ILE A 33 2.66 -10.87 -11.28
CA ILE A 33 2.62 -9.40 -11.14
C ILE A 33 3.70 -8.94 -10.14
N ILE A 34 3.79 -9.55 -8.97
CA ILE A 34 4.79 -9.21 -7.94
C ILE A 34 6.22 -9.36 -8.49
N ILE A 35 6.50 -10.46 -9.18
CA ILE A 35 7.82 -10.73 -9.76
C ILE A 35 8.16 -9.68 -10.83
N LYS A 36 7.25 -9.44 -11.79
CA LYS A 36 7.43 -8.46 -12.86
C LYS A 36 7.60 -7.03 -12.33
N LEU A 37 6.87 -6.65 -11.28
CA LEU A 37 7.04 -5.34 -10.63
C LEU A 37 8.45 -5.17 -10.05
N GLN A 38 8.96 -6.17 -9.33
CA GLN A 38 10.33 -6.12 -8.83
C GLN A 38 11.34 -6.05 -9.98
N GLU A 39 11.20 -6.88 -11.00
CA GLU A 39 12.09 -6.89 -12.18
C GLU A 39 12.08 -5.55 -12.93
N SER A 40 10.95 -4.83 -12.91
CA SER A 40 10.80 -3.48 -13.48
C SER A 40 11.35 -2.37 -12.58
N GLY A 41 11.90 -2.69 -11.40
CA GLY A 41 12.55 -1.72 -10.52
C GLY A 41 11.63 -1.00 -9.55
N VAL A 42 10.49 -1.59 -9.19
CA VAL A 42 9.62 -1.09 -8.12
C VAL A 42 10.27 -1.33 -6.76
N ASP A 43 10.13 -0.40 -5.83
CA ASP A 43 10.80 -0.44 -4.52
C ASP A 43 10.01 -1.17 -3.44
N MET A 44 8.68 -1.10 -3.49
CA MET A 44 7.73 -1.77 -2.58
C MET A 44 6.46 -2.15 -3.33
N ILE A 45 5.76 -3.14 -2.83
CA ILE A 45 4.50 -3.59 -3.43
C ILE A 45 3.43 -3.66 -2.35
N GLU A 46 2.27 -3.08 -2.66
CA GLU A 46 1.06 -3.18 -1.85
C GLU A 46 0.07 -4.13 -2.53
N ILE A 47 -0.16 -5.26 -1.88
CA ILE A 47 -1.05 -6.33 -2.35
C ILE A 47 -2.43 -6.09 -1.73
N GLY A 48 -3.39 -5.65 -2.54
CA GLY A 48 -4.76 -5.43 -2.11
C GLY A 48 -5.48 -6.74 -1.85
N LEU A 49 -5.92 -6.97 -0.61
CA LEU A 49 -6.82 -8.08 -0.28
C LEU A 49 -8.24 -7.68 -0.70
N PRO A 50 -8.86 -8.37 -1.67
CA PRO A 50 -10.18 -8.00 -2.16
C PRO A 50 -11.25 -8.05 -1.08
N PHE A 51 -12.16 -7.07 -1.10
CA PHE A 51 -13.29 -6.97 -0.20
C PHE A 51 -14.53 -6.51 -0.94
N SER A 52 -15.72 -7.00 -0.55
CA SER A 52 -16.99 -6.70 -1.20
C SER A 52 -17.50 -5.27 -0.95
N ASP A 53 -17.10 -4.66 0.18
CA ASP A 53 -17.64 -3.39 0.66
C ASP A 53 -16.52 -2.37 0.95
N PRO A 54 -15.66 -2.02 -0.04
CA PRO A 54 -14.45 -1.23 0.16
C PRO A 54 -14.74 0.28 0.17
N LEU A 55 -15.34 0.78 1.24
CA LEU A 55 -15.86 2.16 1.37
C LEU A 55 -14.79 3.26 1.23
N ALA A 56 -13.53 2.96 1.51
CA ALA A 56 -12.43 3.91 1.41
C ALA A 56 -11.79 3.95 0.00
N ASP A 57 -12.17 3.02 -0.89
CA ASP A 57 -11.56 2.88 -2.21
C ASP A 57 -12.34 3.59 -3.30
N GLY A 58 -11.61 4.03 -4.33
CA GLY A 58 -12.21 4.59 -5.54
C GLY A 58 -12.78 3.52 -6.48
N PRO A 59 -13.63 3.93 -7.46
CA PRO A 59 -14.31 2.99 -8.35
C PRO A 59 -13.40 1.96 -9.01
N THR A 60 -12.23 2.38 -9.50
CA THR A 60 -11.27 1.48 -10.16
C THR A 60 -10.80 0.33 -9.25
N ILE A 61 -10.55 0.62 -7.97
CA ILE A 61 -10.12 -0.39 -7.00
C ILE A 61 -11.32 -1.25 -6.58
N GLN A 62 -12.51 -0.65 -6.40
CA GLN A 62 -13.75 -1.38 -6.13
C GLN A 62 -14.05 -2.39 -7.24
N ASP A 63 -13.98 -1.96 -8.50
CA ASP A 63 -14.21 -2.83 -9.67
C ASP A 63 -13.21 -3.98 -9.73
N SER A 64 -11.92 -3.70 -9.51
CA SER A 64 -10.88 -4.74 -9.48
C SER A 64 -11.09 -5.75 -8.35
N SER A 65 -11.54 -5.30 -7.17
CA SER A 65 -11.89 -6.16 -6.04
C SER A 65 -13.07 -7.07 -6.37
N MET A 66 -14.11 -6.53 -7.00
CA MET A 66 -15.28 -7.32 -7.43
C MET A 66 -14.92 -8.37 -8.49
N ILE A 67 -14.02 -8.02 -9.42
CA ILE A 67 -13.52 -8.99 -10.42
C ILE A 67 -12.70 -10.08 -9.73
N ALA A 68 -11.80 -9.73 -8.84
CA ALA A 68 -10.96 -10.68 -8.11
C ALA A 68 -11.80 -11.67 -7.27
N ILE A 69 -12.85 -11.18 -6.58
CA ILE A 69 -13.80 -12.03 -5.84
C ILE A 69 -14.52 -12.98 -6.79
N LYS A 70 -15.01 -12.50 -7.94
CA LYS A 70 -15.66 -13.35 -8.96
C LYS A 70 -14.70 -14.38 -9.54
N ASN A 71 -13.41 -14.06 -9.65
CA ASN A 71 -12.37 -15.01 -10.06
C ASN A 71 -12.11 -16.09 -9.01
N GLY A 72 -12.64 -15.95 -7.78
CA GLY A 72 -12.46 -16.91 -6.68
C GLY A 72 -11.32 -16.56 -5.72
N MET A 73 -10.83 -15.31 -5.71
CA MET A 73 -9.81 -14.89 -4.74
C MET A 73 -10.38 -14.89 -3.33
N THR A 74 -9.63 -15.51 -2.43
CA THR A 74 -9.88 -15.56 -0.98
C THR A 74 -8.57 -15.30 -0.24
N THR A 75 -8.64 -15.07 1.06
CA THR A 75 -7.45 -14.93 1.92
C THR A 75 -6.54 -16.16 1.86
N ASP A 76 -7.11 -17.36 1.90
CA ASP A 76 -6.35 -18.61 1.77
C ASP A 76 -5.71 -18.76 0.40
N THR A 77 -6.44 -18.42 -0.66
CA THR A 77 -5.91 -18.44 -2.03
C THR A 77 -4.71 -17.50 -2.16
N LEU A 78 -4.80 -16.29 -1.60
CA LEU A 78 -3.70 -15.32 -1.57
C LEU A 78 -2.48 -15.91 -0.85
N PHE A 79 -2.62 -16.43 0.37
CA PHE A 79 -1.49 -17.02 1.10
C PHE A 79 -0.88 -18.22 0.36
N ASN A 80 -1.70 -19.06 -0.28
CA ASN A 80 -1.21 -20.17 -1.08
C ASN A 80 -0.38 -19.69 -2.30
N GLN A 81 -0.80 -18.61 -2.97
CA GLN A 81 -0.05 -18.01 -4.08
C GLN A 81 1.26 -17.35 -3.63
N LEU A 82 1.32 -16.87 -2.40
CA LEU A 82 2.50 -16.21 -1.84
C LEU A 82 3.49 -17.18 -1.16
N LYS A 83 3.16 -18.45 -1.00
CA LYS A 83 3.93 -19.44 -0.21
C LYS A 83 5.43 -19.45 -0.53
N ASP A 84 5.78 -19.37 -1.80
CA ASP A 84 7.18 -19.46 -2.27
C ASP A 84 7.69 -18.14 -2.86
N ILE A 85 6.96 -17.04 -2.67
CA ILE A 85 7.26 -15.75 -3.31
C ILE A 85 8.65 -15.23 -2.94
N ARG A 86 9.10 -15.50 -1.71
CA ARG A 86 10.40 -15.04 -1.20
C ARG A 86 11.61 -15.74 -1.80
N ASN A 87 11.41 -16.82 -2.54
CA ASN A 87 12.45 -17.44 -3.35
C ASN A 87 12.85 -16.57 -4.57
N LYS A 88 11.96 -15.64 -4.98
CA LYS A 88 12.12 -14.78 -6.15
C LYS A 88 12.10 -13.29 -5.85
N VAL A 89 11.48 -12.88 -4.73
CA VAL A 89 11.20 -11.48 -4.42
C VAL A 89 11.84 -11.07 -3.10
N SER A 90 12.66 -10.02 -3.16
CA SER A 90 13.43 -9.48 -2.02
C SER A 90 12.92 -8.13 -1.51
N ILE A 91 12.17 -7.37 -2.33
CA ILE A 91 11.62 -6.07 -1.94
C ILE A 91 10.49 -6.20 -0.91
N PRO A 92 10.17 -5.14 -0.15
CA PRO A 92 9.07 -5.15 0.80
C PRO A 92 7.73 -5.50 0.14
N LEU A 93 6.97 -6.39 0.78
CA LEU A 93 5.61 -6.76 0.41
C LEU A 93 4.67 -6.38 1.57
N ILE A 94 3.64 -5.63 1.26
CA ILE A 94 2.67 -5.10 2.21
C ILE A 94 1.28 -5.61 1.78
N ILE A 95 0.48 -6.15 2.68
CA ILE A 95 -0.93 -6.40 2.39
C ILE A 95 -1.74 -5.18 2.80
N MET A 96 -2.55 -4.68 1.88
CA MET A 96 -3.54 -3.64 2.15
C MET A 96 -4.94 -4.25 2.08
N GLY A 97 -5.71 -4.09 3.15
CA GLY A 97 -7.08 -4.63 3.20
C GLY A 97 -7.89 -4.09 4.36
N TYR A 98 -9.18 -4.36 4.35
CA TYR A 98 -10.10 -3.95 5.41
C TYR A 98 -10.01 -4.89 6.61
N PHE A 99 -10.36 -4.36 7.77
CA PHE A 99 -10.20 -5.09 9.02
C PHE A 99 -11.17 -6.29 9.14
N ASN A 100 -12.38 -6.19 8.59
CA ASN A 100 -13.36 -7.26 8.73
C ASN A 100 -12.91 -8.61 8.15
N PRO A 101 -12.37 -8.73 6.92
CA PRO A 101 -11.79 -10.00 6.42
C PRO A 101 -10.68 -10.55 7.31
N ILE A 102 -9.82 -9.69 7.85
CA ILE A 102 -8.74 -10.08 8.76
C ILE A 102 -9.31 -10.60 10.10
N LEU A 103 -10.31 -9.91 10.63
CA LEU A 103 -11.00 -10.31 11.86
C LEU A 103 -11.69 -11.66 11.72
N GLN A 104 -12.38 -11.88 10.58
CA GLN A 104 -13.07 -13.15 10.29
C GLN A 104 -12.10 -14.32 10.10
N TYR A 105 -10.91 -14.05 9.54
CA TYR A 105 -9.84 -15.05 9.41
C TYR A 105 -9.22 -15.41 10.77
N GLY A 106 -9.31 -14.50 11.72
CA GLY A 106 -8.60 -14.52 12.99
C GLY A 106 -7.30 -13.75 12.91
N VAL A 107 -7.22 -12.60 13.62
CA VAL A 107 -6.08 -11.67 13.52
C VAL A 107 -4.74 -12.34 13.80
N GLU A 108 -4.66 -13.21 14.82
CA GLU A 108 -3.44 -13.93 15.17
C GLU A 108 -2.99 -14.89 14.08
N GLU A 109 -3.92 -15.70 13.54
CA GLU A 109 -3.62 -16.64 12.44
C GLU A 109 -3.27 -15.88 11.15
N PHE A 110 -3.95 -14.79 10.84
CA PHE A 110 -3.63 -13.94 9.69
C PHE A 110 -2.21 -13.38 9.79
N CYS A 111 -1.82 -12.84 10.94
CA CYS A 111 -0.48 -12.30 11.17
C CYS A 111 0.60 -13.41 11.08
N LYS A 112 0.31 -14.59 11.62
CA LYS A 112 1.19 -15.75 11.50
C LYS A 112 1.37 -16.17 10.04
N LYS A 113 0.29 -16.23 9.25
CA LYS A 113 0.36 -16.51 7.81
C LYS A 113 1.15 -15.45 7.05
N CYS A 114 0.95 -14.18 7.36
CA CYS A 114 1.77 -13.10 6.81
C CYS A 114 3.27 -13.32 7.07
N TYR A 115 3.64 -13.68 8.30
CA TYR A 115 5.03 -13.98 8.64
C TYR A 115 5.56 -15.18 7.87
N GLU A 116 4.79 -16.28 7.79
CA GLU A 116 5.17 -17.52 7.08
C GLU A 116 5.47 -17.28 5.60
N VAL A 117 4.67 -16.45 4.91
CA VAL A 117 4.89 -16.12 3.49
C VAL A 117 5.80 -14.91 3.30
N GLY A 118 6.26 -14.29 4.41
CA GLY A 118 7.25 -13.21 4.39
C GLY A 118 6.70 -11.83 4.05
N ILE A 119 5.46 -11.53 4.38
CA ILE A 119 4.91 -10.16 4.35
C ILE A 119 5.64 -9.30 5.40
N ASP A 120 5.91 -8.05 5.07
CA ASP A 120 6.67 -7.11 5.90
C ASP A 120 5.77 -6.17 6.71
N GLY A 121 4.54 -5.95 6.26
CA GLY A 121 3.63 -5.06 6.96
C GLY A 121 2.20 -5.09 6.39
N LEU A 122 1.32 -4.39 7.10
CA LEU A 122 -0.09 -4.27 6.76
C LEU A 122 -0.50 -2.79 6.68
N ILE A 123 -1.45 -2.49 5.81
CA ILE A 123 -2.20 -1.24 5.76
C ILE A 123 -3.66 -1.60 5.95
N ILE A 124 -4.25 -1.15 7.07
CA ILE A 124 -5.65 -1.44 7.42
C ILE A 124 -6.36 -0.10 7.66
N PRO A 125 -6.98 0.48 6.62
CA PRO A 125 -7.51 1.85 6.67
C PRO A 125 -8.60 2.08 7.72
N ASP A 126 -9.37 1.06 8.02
CA ASP A 126 -10.51 1.09 8.94
C ASP A 126 -10.20 0.56 10.36
N LEU A 127 -8.93 0.25 10.67
CA LEU A 127 -8.51 -0.14 12.02
C LEU A 127 -8.17 1.10 12.87
N PRO A 128 -8.96 1.43 13.92
CA PRO A 128 -8.67 2.58 14.76
C PRO A 128 -7.35 2.40 15.53
N ILE A 129 -6.55 3.48 15.58
CA ILE A 129 -5.22 3.47 16.20
C ILE A 129 -5.24 3.00 17.66
N ASP A 130 -6.20 3.46 18.46
CA ASP A 130 -6.29 3.09 19.87
C ASP A 130 -6.62 1.61 20.03
N TYR A 131 -7.55 1.12 19.23
CA TYR A 131 -7.95 -0.27 19.21
C TYR A 131 -6.79 -1.19 18.75
N TYR A 132 -6.00 -0.75 17.75
CA TYR A 132 -4.78 -1.45 17.37
C TYR A 132 -3.77 -1.54 18.52
N VAL A 133 -3.50 -0.41 19.20
CA VAL A 133 -2.52 -0.36 20.28
C VAL A 133 -2.92 -1.27 21.44
N GLU A 134 -4.19 -1.25 21.82
CA GLU A 134 -4.71 -2.01 22.94
C GLU A 134 -4.80 -3.52 22.68
N ASN A 135 -5.16 -3.92 21.46
CA ASN A 135 -5.56 -5.31 21.19
C ASN A 135 -4.60 -6.06 20.26
N TYR A 136 -3.91 -5.39 19.32
CA TYR A 136 -3.22 -6.10 18.23
C TYR A 136 -1.75 -5.77 18.08
N LYS A 137 -1.25 -4.68 18.66
CA LYS A 137 0.14 -4.25 18.51
C LYS A 137 1.13 -5.36 18.85
N SER A 138 0.91 -6.06 19.95
CA SER A 138 1.79 -7.16 20.39
C SER A 138 1.78 -8.35 19.43
N ILE A 139 0.61 -8.66 18.83
CA ILE A 139 0.47 -9.73 17.83
C ILE A 139 1.25 -9.39 16.57
N PHE A 140 1.12 -8.15 16.07
CA PHE A 140 1.87 -7.68 14.91
C PHE A 140 3.38 -7.69 15.16
N GLU A 141 3.82 -7.16 16.29
CA GLU A 141 5.23 -7.14 16.67
C GLU A 141 5.84 -8.54 16.83
N HIS A 142 5.10 -9.47 17.43
CA HIS A 142 5.50 -10.87 17.54
C HIS A 142 5.73 -11.53 16.17
N ASN A 143 4.91 -11.17 15.19
CA ASN A 143 5.02 -11.66 13.81
C ASN A 143 5.89 -10.77 12.92
N MET A 144 6.67 -9.84 13.48
CA MET A 144 7.58 -8.94 12.74
C MET A 144 6.87 -8.05 11.71
N LEU A 145 5.57 -7.81 11.86
CA LEU A 145 4.75 -7.01 10.95
C LEU A 145 4.69 -5.56 11.42
N TYR A 146 4.80 -4.63 10.47
CA TYR A 146 4.49 -3.22 10.69
C TYR A 146 3.05 -2.93 10.30
N ASN A 147 2.38 -2.04 11.06
CA ASN A 147 1.11 -1.46 10.64
C ASN A 147 1.35 -0.02 10.23
N MET A 148 1.17 0.28 8.94
CA MET A 148 1.26 1.63 8.41
C MET A 148 -0.07 2.33 8.59
N PHE A 149 -0.04 3.52 9.20
CA PHE A 149 -1.24 4.32 9.45
C PHE A 149 -1.43 5.38 8.38
N LEU A 150 -2.69 5.71 8.12
CA LEU A 150 -3.08 6.71 7.15
C LEU A 150 -3.31 8.07 7.84
N ILE A 151 -2.89 9.14 7.17
CA ILE A 151 -3.29 10.51 7.47
C ILE A 151 -3.88 11.16 6.21
N ALA A 152 -4.82 12.05 6.42
CA ALA A 152 -5.55 12.76 5.36
C ALA A 152 -5.56 14.26 5.66
N PRO A 153 -5.95 15.14 4.71
CA PRO A 153 -5.95 16.59 4.90
C PRO A 153 -6.69 17.05 6.17
N GLN A 154 -7.77 16.35 6.54
CA GLN A 154 -8.59 16.67 7.71
C GLN A 154 -8.07 16.06 9.03
N THR A 155 -7.01 15.25 9.00
CA THR A 155 -6.44 14.66 10.23
C THR A 155 -5.82 15.76 11.09
N SER A 156 -6.21 15.82 12.38
CA SER A 156 -5.69 16.81 13.31
C SER A 156 -4.21 16.60 13.63
N ASP A 157 -3.50 17.67 13.97
CA ASP A 157 -2.06 17.62 14.29
C ASP A 157 -1.77 16.71 15.48
N ASP A 158 -2.62 16.71 16.51
CA ASP A 158 -2.48 15.82 17.67
C ASP A 158 -2.57 14.35 17.29
N ARG A 159 -3.54 14.01 16.40
CA ARG A 159 -3.67 12.65 15.89
C ARG A 159 -2.48 12.25 15.02
N ILE A 160 -1.95 13.17 14.22
CA ILE A 160 -0.76 12.93 13.40
C ILE A 160 0.46 12.68 14.30
N ARG A 161 0.67 13.48 15.35
CA ARG A 161 1.76 13.27 16.32
C ARG A 161 1.62 11.95 17.07
N LYS A 162 0.40 11.56 17.42
CA LYS A 162 0.13 10.25 18.02
C LYS A 162 0.49 9.12 17.07
N ILE A 163 0.11 9.23 15.80
CA ILE A 163 0.48 8.28 14.74
C ILE A 163 2.00 8.19 14.63
N ASP A 164 2.70 9.33 14.51
CA ASP A 164 4.16 9.37 14.40
C ASP A 164 4.86 8.67 15.56
N SER A 165 4.36 8.85 16.78
CA SER A 165 4.96 8.27 18.01
C SER A 165 4.90 6.75 18.09
N ILE A 166 3.99 6.12 17.36
CA ILE A 166 3.77 4.65 17.42
C ILE A 166 4.07 3.95 16.10
N SER A 167 4.21 4.71 15.01
CA SER A 167 4.43 4.16 13.67
C SER A 167 5.81 3.52 13.54
N LYS A 168 5.84 2.41 12.80
CA LYS A 168 7.05 1.80 12.24
C LYS A 168 6.89 1.78 10.73
N GLY A 169 8.01 1.82 9.99
CA GLY A 169 7.98 1.90 8.55
C GLY A 169 7.67 3.33 8.08
N PHE A 170 6.51 3.56 7.52
CA PHE A 170 6.11 4.87 7.00
C PHE A 170 4.67 5.26 7.38
N ILE A 171 4.39 6.55 7.30
CA ILE A 171 3.03 7.09 7.38
C ILE A 171 2.49 7.23 5.94
N TYR A 172 1.34 6.63 5.67
CA TYR A 172 0.65 6.75 4.40
C TYR A 172 -0.11 8.09 4.33
N MET A 173 0.34 9.00 3.47
CA MET A 173 -0.34 10.28 3.26
C MET A 173 -1.36 10.15 2.13
N VAL A 174 -2.63 10.24 2.46
CA VAL A 174 -3.72 10.33 1.48
C VAL A 174 -3.78 11.77 0.97
N SER A 175 -3.47 11.98 -0.32
CA SER A 175 -3.33 13.33 -0.88
C SER A 175 -4.64 14.10 -1.02
N SER A 176 -5.78 13.40 -1.02
CA SER A 176 -7.12 14.00 -1.17
C SER A 176 -8.17 13.17 -0.46
N SER A 177 -9.16 13.83 0.12
CA SER A 177 -10.36 13.17 0.64
C SER A 177 -11.39 12.85 -0.45
N SER A 178 -11.18 13.33 -1.69
CA SER A 178 -12.06 13.06 -2.84
C SER A 178 -11.43 11.99 -3.75
N ILE A 179 -12.21 10.98 -4.08
CA ILE A 179 -11.86 9.82 -4.91
C ILE A 179 -11.83 10.20 -6.42
N THR A 180 -11.77 11.48 -6.76
CA THR A 180 -11.89 11.96 -8.15
C THR A 180 -10.57 11.89 -8.90
N GLY A 181 -10.59 11.10 -9.96
CA GLY A 181 -9.69 10.89 -11.10
C GLY A 181 -8.34 11.61 -11.19
N SER A 182 -7.40 10.98 -11.87
CA SER A 182 -6.05 11.50 -12.14
C SER A 182 -6.08 12.91 -12.75
N LYS A 183 -5.67 13.90 -11.97
CA LYS A 183 -5.28 15.22 -12.50
C LYS A 183 -3.77 15.17 -12.79
N ASN A 184 -3.32 15.93 -13.78
CA ASN A 184 -1.89 16.01 -14.13
C ASN A 184 -1.05 16.81 -13.11
N SER A 185 -1.67 17.37 -12.05
CA SER A 185 -1.01 18.14 -11.00
C SER A 185 -1.83 18.16 -9.72
N PHE A 186 -1.17 18.39 -8.59
CA PHE A 186 -1.83 18.61 -7.29
C PHE A 186 -2.45 20.02 -7.23
N SER A 187 -3.59 20.12 -6.53
CA SER A 187 -4.22 21.41 -6.25
C SER A 187 -3.46 22.19 -5.17
N SER A 188 -3.72 23.49 -5.06
CA SER A 188 -3.14 24.32 -4.00
C SER A 188 -3.49 23.80 -2.60
N GLU A 189 -4.68 23.26 -2.38
CA GLU A 189 -5.05 22.68 -1.09
C GLU A 189 -4.22 21.43 -0.76
N GLN A 190 -3.92 20.58 -1.76
CA GLN A 190 -3.06 19.42 -1.58
C GLN A 190 -1.61 19.84 -1.26
N ILE A 191 -1.07 20.83 -1.97
CA ILE A 191 0.26 21.38 -1.69
C ILE A 191 0.32 21.96 -0.27
N ASN A 192 -0.65 22.78 0.13
CA ASN A 192 -0.73 23.34 1.47
C ASN A 192 -0.77 22.24 2.56
N TYR A 193 -1.47 21.14 2.28
CA TYR A 193 -1.48 19.99 3.18
C TYR A 193 -0.10 19.34 3.28
N PHE A 194 0.59 19.12 2.17
CA PHE A 194 1.93 18.53 2.17
C PHE A 194 2.93 19.40 2.93
N GLU A 195 2.91 20.72 2.70
CA GLU A 195 3.73 21.68 3.44
C GLU A 195 3.41 21.71 4.94
N ARG A 196 2.13 21.61 5.31
CA ARG A 196 1.74 21.49 6.73
C ARG A 196 2.40 20.28 7.38
N ILE A 197 2.31 19.11 6.76
CA ILE A 197 2.89 17.88 7.30
C ILE A 197 4.41 17.96 7.35
N GLU A 198 5.06 18.55 6.37
CA GLU A 198 6.51 18.73 6.36
C GLU A 198 6.97 19.61 7.54
N LYS A 199 6.28 20.74 7.76
CA LYS A 199 6.55 21.67 8.89
C LYS A 199 6.36 21.04 10.28
N MET A 200 5.63 19.92 10.37
CA MET A 200 5.47 19.21 11.65
C MET A 200 6.73 18.50 12.13
N GLY A 201 7.72 18.26 11.27
CA GLY A 201 8.99 17.64 11.62
C GLY A 201 8.83 16.21 12.17
N LEU A 202 7.99 15.39 11.53
CA LEU A 202 7.71 14.01 11.95
C LEU A 202 8.96 13.13 11.80
N ASN A 203 9.14 12.20 12.74
CA ASN A 203 10.25 11.24 12.72
C ASN A 203 10.05 10.14 11.69
N THR A 204 8.81 9.69 11.51
CA THR A 204 8.47 8.61 10.58
C THR A 204 8.45 9.13 9.14
N PRO A 205 9.14 8.46 8.20
CA PRO A 205 9.04 8.78 6.78
C PRO A 205 7.59 8.77 6.27
N ARG A 206 7.29 9.61 5.29
CA ARG A 206 5.96 9.71 4.65
C ARG A 206 6.04 9.23 3.23
N ILE A 207 5.00 8.49 2.79
CA ILE A 207 4.81 8.11 1.39
C ILE A 207 3.43 8.60 0.96
N ILE A 208 3.36 9.31 -0.16
CA ILE A 208 2.11 9.90 -0.67
C ILE A 208 1.43 8.91 -1.61
N GLY A 209 0.17 8.61 -1.31
CA GLY A 209 -0.72 7.85 -2.18
C GLY A 209 -1.95 8.67 -2.58
N PHE A 210 -2.74 8.12 -3.50
CA PHE A 210 -3.89 8.76 -4.14
C PHE A 210 -3.53 9.96 -5.03
N GLY A 211 -4.10 9.99 -6.24
CA GLY A 211 -3.84 11.06 -7.21
C GLY A 211 -2.48 11.02 -7.89
N VAL A 212 -1.63 10.03 -7.58
CA VAL A 212 -0.37 9.79 -8.29
C VAL A 212 -0.62 8.74 -9.37
N GLY A 213 -0.36 9.06 -10.62
CA GLY A 213 -0.66 8.16 -11.74
C GLY A 213 0.25 8.31 -12.97
N ASN A 214 1.16 9.27 -12.97
CA ASN A 214 2.10 9.54 -14.05
C ASN A 214 3.41 10.13 -13.51
N LYS A 215 4.39 10.35 -14.40
CA LYS A 215 5.69 10.91 -14.06
C LYS A 215 5.61 12.29 -13.42
N GLU A 216 4.73 13.15 -13.90
CA GLU A 216 4.56 14.52 -13.40
C GLU A 216 4.08 14.51 -11.95
N THR A 217 3.03 13.73 -11.65
CA THR A 217 2.50 13.60 -10.30
C THR A 217 3.46 12.84 -9.38
N PHE A 218 4.18 11.83 -9.88
CA PHE A 218 5.25 11.16 -9.11
C PHE A 218 6.35 12.16 -8.73
N ASN A 219 6.86 12.94 -9.68
CA ASN A 219 7.89 13.95 -9.40
C ASN A 219 7.40 15.03 -8.42
N ALA A 220 6.16 15.45 -8.50
CA ALA A 220 5.59 16.45 -7.58
C ALA A 220 5.46 15.96 -6.12
N THR A 221 5.42 14.63 -5.87
CA THR A 221 5.39 14.09 -4.50
C THR A 221 6.76 14.06 -3.83
N VAL A 222 7.83 14.03 -4.63
CA VAL A 222 9.19 13.79 -4.14
C VAL A 222 9.76 14.91 -3.28
N ASP A 223 9.22 16.12 -3.40
CA ASP A 223 9.63 17.27 -2.60
C ASP A 223 9.07 17.23 -1.18
N TYR A 224 7.99 16.46 -0.94
CA TYR A 224 7.25 16.42 0.31
C TYR A 224 7.26 15.06 1.02
N SER A 225 7.82 14.04 0.37
CA SER A 225 7.77 12.65 0.88
C SER A 225 8.97 11.82 0.49
N LYS A 226 9.13 10.65 1.10
CA LYS A 226 10.15 9.67 0.73
C LYS A 226 9.84 8.99 -0.61
N GLY A 227 8.59 9.01 -1.07
CA GLY A 227 8.18 8.37 -2.30
C GLY A 227 6.67 8.45 -2.52
N ALA A 228 6.20 7.73 -3.54
CA ALA A 228 4.79 7.69 -3.89
C ALA A 228 4.26 6.27 -4.11
N ILE A 229 2.94 6.14 -3.93
CA ILE A 229 2.17 4.92 -4.17
C ILE A 229 1.24 5.17 -5.36
N ILE A 230 1.30 4.27 -6.34
CA ILE A 230 0.44 4.30 -7.52
C ILE A 230 -0.45 3.06 -7.50
N GLY A 231 -1.76 3.25 -7.50
CA GLY A 231 -2.76 2.19 -7.50
C GLY A 231 -3.64 2.22 -8.75
N SER A 232 -4.62 3.13 -8.79
CA SER A 232 -5.67 3.15 -9.82
C SER A 232 -5.13 3.22 -11.26
N ALA A 233 -4.05 3.96 -11.50
CA ALA A 233 -3.43 4.04 -12.81
C ALA A 233 -2.83 2.69 -13.24
N PHE A 234 -2.19 1.99 -12.30
CA PHE A 234 -1.64 0.66 -12.56
C PHE A 234 -2.72 -0.40 -12.77
N ILE A 235 -3.80 -0.38 -11.97
CA ILE A 235 -4.95 -1.28 -12.15
C ILE A 235 -5.61 -1.09 -13.53
N LYS A 236 -5.78 0.16 -13.98
CA LYS A 236 -6.27 0.45 -15.33
C LYS A 236 -5.35 -0.12 -16.41
N ASN A 237 -4.03 0.11 -16.26
CA ASN A 237 -3.06 -0.43 -17.19
C ASN A 237 -3.11 -1.96 -17.25
N LEU A 238 -3.21 -2.65 -16.10
CA LEU A 238 -3.36 -4.10 -16.07
C LEU A 238 -4.64 -4.57 -16.76
N HIS A 239 -5.74 -3.84 -16.56
CA HIS A 239 -7.03 -4.18 -17.19
C HIS A 239 -6.99 -4.06 -18.70
N GLU A 240 -6.38 -3.00 -19.21
CA GLU A 240 -6.38 -2.65 -20.63
C GLU A 240 -5.29 -3.40 -21.40
N ASN A 241 -4.13 -3.63 -20.82
CA ASN A 241 -2.91 -4.05 -21.52
C ASN A 241 -2.31 -5.37 -20.98
N GLY A 242 -2.87 -5.93 -19.89
CA GLY A 242 -2.40 -7.16 -19.27
C GLY A 242 -1.04 -7.05 -18.57
N ILE A 243 -0.55 -8.18 -18.04
CA ILE A 243 0.68 -8.24 -17.23
C ILE A 243 1.97 -7.97 -18.00
N ASP A 244 1.98 -8.12 -19.32
CA ASP A 244 3.17 -7.87 -20.15
C ASP A 244 3.47 -6.37 -20.32
N SER A 245 2.52 -5.51 -20.00
CA SER A 245 2.68 -4.06 -20.02
C SER A 245 3.38 -3.48 -18.77
N ILE A 246 3.66 -4.27 -17.75
CA ILE A 246 4.17 -3.81 -16.44
C ILE A 246 5.47 -3.03 -16.61
N ASP A 247 6.45 -3.58 -17.32
CA ASP A 247 7.75 -2.93 -17.51
C ASP A 247 7.63 -1.57 -18.22
N SER A 248 6.84 -1.50 -19.29
CA SER A 248 6.60 -0.25 -20.01
C SER A 248 5.86 0.79 -19.17
N PHE A 249 4.89 0.35 -18.35
CA PHE A 249 4.20 1.23 -17.42
C PHE A 249 5.15 1.82 -16.37
N ILE A 250 5.98 0.99 -15.74
CA ILE A 250 6.92 1.45 -14.70
C ILE A 250 7.95 2.43 -15.30
N LYS A 251 8.48 2.13 -16.49
CA LYS A 251 9.40 3.05 -17.22
C LYS A 251 8.75 4.38 -17.59
N SER A 252 7.43 4.44 -17.76
CA SER A 252 6.74 5.70 -18.03
C SER A 252 6.59 6.60 -16.80
N ILE A 253 6.74 6.04 -15.59
CA ILE A 253 6.66 6.78 -14.31
C ILE A 253 8.04 7.32 -13.89
N ARG A 254 9.11 6.56 -14.14
CA ARG A 254 10.52 6.92 -13.80
C ARG A 254 11.27 7.44 -15.04
#